data_b0bb13b425b1ce6953a68b51a5394358
#
_entry.id   b0bb13b425b1ce6953a68b51a5394358
#
_cell.length_a   1.000
_cell.length_b   1.000
_cell.length_c   1.000
_cell.angle_alpha   90.00
_cell.angle_beta   90.00
_cell.angle_gamma   90.00
#
_symmetry.space_group_name_H-M   'P 1'
#
loop_
_entity.id
_entity.type
_entity.pdbx_description
1 polymer ?
#
loop_
_entity_poly.entity_id
_entity_poly.type
_entity_poly.pdbx_seq_one_letter_code
_entity_poly.pdbx_strand_id
1 'polypeptide(L)'
;YDLDKENFPKREYDLHIYDIDSVVCERAAECIRTEAPDLNWVYMWYPDDAYHIFGDGSFSDEYVYKEDALIAKVWEAVKYREKEHNEEWLVIVLTDHGRDELGYGHGGQSDRARAIWMSTNLKEVNGQFAEPYLSHADVNPTICKFMGFEVPRDLAFESDGSSFYGPRDIYDLQSHNYDNKVMLSWKVDQGKGNARVFRARDNKFAQGQKDD
;
A
#
# COMPACT_ATOMS: atom_id res chain seq x y z
N TYR A 1 18.57 12.28 -4.31
CA TYR A 1 19.07 10.91 -4.13
C TYR A 1 20.52 10.89 -4.57
N ASP A 2 21.47 10.80 -3.63
CA ASP A 2 22.83 10.43 -3.94
C ASP A 2 22.88 8.92 -4.09
N LEU A 3 22.60 8.44 -5.32
CA LEU A 3 22.83 7.04 -5.66
C LEU A 3 24.34 6.76 -5.50
N ASP A 4 24.66 5.60 -4.94
CA ASP A 4 26.03 5.12 -4.83
C ASP A 4 26.64 4.87 -6.22
N LYS A 5 27.13 5.94 -6.85
CA LYS A 5 27.67 5.92 -8.21
C LYS A 5 28.99 5.16 -8.33
N GLU A 6 29.64 4.88 -7.22
CA GLU A 6 30.88 4.10 -7.18
C GLU A 6 30.58 2.61 -7.34
N ASN A 7 29.58 2.11 -6.59
CA ASN A 7 29.19 0.71 -6.66
C ASN A 7 28.15 0.44 -7.76
N PHE A 8 27.33 1.45 -8.12
CA PHE A 8 26.30 1.36 -9.17
C PHE A 8 26.51 2.44 -10.23
N PRO A 9 27.55 2.32 -11.10
CA PRO A 9 27.78 3.29 -12.15
C PRO A 9 26.62 3.29 -13.16
N LYS A 10 26.32 4.47 -13.70
CA LYS A 10 25.24 4.63 -14.67
C LYS A 10 25.40 3.66 -15.85
N ARG A 11 24.33 2.95 -16.16
CA ARG A 11 24.23 2.00 -17.28
C ARG A 11 23.20 2.46 -18.29
N GLU A 12 23.27 1.93 -19.50
CA GLU A 12 22.24 2.13 -20.52
C GLU A 12 20.87 1.70 -20.00
N TYR A 13 19.82 2.43 -20.37
CA TYR A 13 18.43 2.21 -19.93
C TYR A 13 18.26 2.23 -18.41
N ASP A 14 19.12 2.94 -17.71
CA ASP A 14 19.15 3.05 -16.26
C ASP A 14 19.19 1.69 -15.51
N LEU A 15 19.71 0.65 -16.15
CA LEU A 15 19.81 -0.71 -15.59
C LEU A 15 20.57 -0.80 -14.26
N HIS A 16 21.37 0.21 -13.92
CA HIS A 16 21.99 0.31 -12.59
C HIS A 16 20.95 0.44 -11.46
N ILE A 17 19.75 0.97 -11.75
CA ILE A 17 18.65 1.03 -10.77
C ILE A 17 18.12 -0.39 -10.49
N TYR A 18 17.98 -1.24 -11.51
CA TYR A 18 17.64 -2.64 -11.30
C TYR A 18 18.72 -3.38 -10.47
N ASP A 19 20.00 -3.07 -10.69
CA ASP A 19 21.08 -3.63 -9.88
C ASP A 19 20.95 -3.18 -8.40
N ILE A 20 20.53 -1.94 -8.14
CA ILE A 20 20.22 -1.42 -6.80
C ILE A 20 19.03 -2.17 -6.20
N ASP A 21 17.93 -2.32 -6.94
CA ASP A 21 16.73 -3.03 -6.47
C ASP A 21 17.06 -4.47 -6.08
N SER A 22 17.94 -5.14 -6.87
CA SER A 22 18.42 -6.48 -6.53
C SER A 22 19.12 -6.52 -5.17
N VAL A 23 20.04 -5.57 -4.92
CA VAL A 23 20.75 -5.49 -3.63
C VAL A 23 19.79 -5.10 -2.50
N VAL A 24 18.85 -4.21 -2.73
CA VAL A 24 17.81 -3.83 -1.74
C VAL A 24 17.02 -5.05 -1.31
N CYS A 25 16.53 -5.86 -2.26
CA CYS A 25 15.78 -7.08 -1.95
C CYS A 25 16.65 -8.15 -1.23
N GLU A 26 17.91 -8.29 -1.62
CA GLU A 26 18.86 -9.22 -0.94
C GLU A 26 19.10 -8.80 0.51
N ARG A 27 19.32 -7.52 0.75
CA ARG A 27 19.53 -6.97 2.10
C ARG A 27 18.26 -7.03 2.94
N ALA A 28 17.09 -6.75 2.35
CA ALA A 28 15.81 -6.93 3.03
C ALA A 28 15.59 -8.39 3.44
N ALA A 29 15.84 -9.33 2.54
CA ALA A 29 15.72 -10.76 2.83
C ALA A 29 16.70 -11.21 3.92
N GLU A 30 17.93 -10.73 3.91
CA GLU A 30 18.95 -10.99 4.96
C GLU A 30 18.47 -10.43 6.31
N CYS A 31 18.07 -9.16 6.35
CA CYS A 31 17.56 -8.48 7.54
C CYS A 31 16.36 -9.21 8.16
N ILE A 32 15.37 -9.58 7.33
CA ILE A 32 14.23 -10.38 7.78
C ILE A 32 14.67 -11.69 8.42
N ARG A 33 15.60 -12.42 7.79
CA ARG A 33 16.09 -13.72 8.32
C ARG A 33 16.82 -13.59 9.64
N THR A 34 17.66 -12.56 9.79
CA THR A 34 18.62 -12.45 10.89
C THR A 34 18.17 -11.56 12.02
N GLU A 35 17.48 -10.47 11.71
CA GLU A 35 17.09 -9.44 12.67
C GLU A 35 15.59 -9.43 12.95
N ALA A 36 14.75 -9.80 11.97
CA ALA A 36 13.29 -9.83 12.06
C ALA A 36 12.67 -8.55 12.66
N PRO A 37 12.93 -7.37 12.08
CA PRO A 37 12.33 -6.15 12.59
C PRO A 37 10.80 -6.18 12.45
N ASP A 38 10.10 -5.51 13.38
CA ASP A 38 8.63 -5.49 13.42
C ASP A 38 7.99 -4.87 12.16
N LEU A 39 8.72 -3.97 11.49
CA LEU A 39 8.28 -3.35 10.25
C LEU A 39 9.44 -3.26 9.26
N ASN A 40 9.20 -3.71 8.03
CA ASN A 40 10.13 -3.58 6.92
C ASN A 40 9.47 -2.77 5.81
N TRP A 41 10.16 -1.75 5.29
CA TRP A 41 9.75 -1.02 4.11
C TRP A 41 10.78 -1.25 3.02
N VAL A 42 10.39 -1.98 1.98
CA VAL A 42 11.23 -2.29 0.83
C VAL A 42 10.69 -1.48 -0.35
N TYR A 43 11.53 -0.61 -0.92
CA TYR A 43 11.18 0.21 -2.07
C TYR A 43 12.02 -0.21 -3.27
N MET A 44 11.37 -0.50 -4.38
CA MET A 44 11.95 -0.85 -5.66
C MET A 44 11.54 0.20 -6.69
N TRP A 45 12.44 0.53 -7.61
CA TRP A 45 12.29 1.67 -8.47
C TRP A 45 12.29 1.32 -9.96
N TYR A 46 13.08 0.35 -10.39
CA TYR A 46 13.38 0.17 -11.80
C TYR A 46 12.16 -0.03 -12.72
N PRO A 47 11.06 -0.65 -12.35
CA PRO A 47 9.88 -0.71 -13.20
C PRO A 47 9.38 0.68 -13.65
N ASP A 48 9.48 1.70 -12.79
CA ASP A 48 9.13 3.08 -13.13
C ASP A 48 10.03 3.63 -14.25
N ASP A 49 11.35 3.49 -14.13
CA ASP A 49 12.32 3.93 -15.16
C ASP A 49 12.13 3.16 -16.48
N ALA A 50 11.87 1.86 -16.42
CA ALA A 50 11.62 1.06 -17.60
C ALA A 50 10.40 1.58 -18.38
N TYR A 51 9.31 1.90 -17.69
CA TYR A 51 8.13 2.50 -18.33
C TYR A 51 8.39 3.92 -18.82
N HIS A 52 9.14 4.74 -18.11
CA HIS A 52 9.52 6.08 -18.58
C HIS A 52 10.30 6.04 -19.89
N ILE A 53 11.13 5.04 -20.09
CA ILE A 53 11.99 4.91 -21.28
C ILE A 53 11.25 4.23 -22.43
N PHE A 54 10.50 3.15 -22.15
CA PHE A 54 9.95 2.27 -23.18
C PHE A 54 8.42 2.30 -23.28
N GLY A 55 7.72 2.91 -22.31
CA GLY A 55 6.26 2.87 -22.23
C GLY A 55 5.71 1.47 -21.96
N ASP A 56 4.42 1.28 -22.27
CA ASP A 56 3.78 -0.04 -22.24
C ASP A 56 4.39 -0.96 -23.31
N GLY A 57 4.87 -2.13 -22.92
CA GLY A 57 5.41 -3.09 -23.87
C GLY A 57 6.27 -4.17 -23.24
N SER A 58 6.74 -5.08 -24.08
CA SER A 58 7.43 -6.29 -23.64
C SER A 58 8.70 -6.05 -22.82
N PHE A 59 9.40 -4.94 -23.03
CA PHE A 59 10.57 -4.60 -22.24
C PHE A 59 10.19 -4.27 -20.81
N SER A 60 9.23 -3.37 -20.61
CA SER A 60 8.75 -2.98 -19.28
C SER A 60 8.12 -4.18 -18.57
N ASP A 61 7.32 -4.99 -19.27
CA ASP A 61 6.74 -6.22 -18.74
C ASP A 61 7.81 -7.21 -18.28
N GLU A 62 8.90 -7.38 -19.08
CA GLU A 62 10.02 -8.26 -18.69
C GLU A 62 10.63 -7.84 -17.35
N TYR A 63 10.77 -6.54 -17.10
CA TYR A 63 11.33 -6.05 -15.84
C TYR A 63 10.36 -6.15 -14.68
N VAL A 64 9.05 -6.04 -14.90
CA VAL A 64 8.06 -6.41 -13.87
C VAL A 64 8.22 -7.87 -13.44
N TYR A 65 8.41 -8.80 -14.39
CA TYR A 65 8.70 -10.21 -14.05
C TYR A 65 10.03 -10.40 -13.31
N LYS A 66 11.06 -9.63 -13.66
CA LYS A 66 12.35 -9.67 -12.95
C LYS A 66 12.23 -9.15 -11.53
N GLU A 67 11.45 -8.08 -11.30
CA GLU A 67 11.15 -7.57 -9.97
C GLU A 67 10.35 -8.58 -9.13
N ASP A 68 9.40 -9.29 -9.72
CA ASP A 68 8.69 -10.38 -9.04
C ASP A 68 9.66 -11.45 -8.51
N ALA A 69 10.71 -11.78 -9.30
CA ALA A 69 11.77 -12.69 -8.85
C ALA A 69 12.62 -12.12 -7.70
N LEU A 70 12.79 -10.80 -7.60
CA LEU A 70 13.44 -10.15 -6.47
C LEU A 70 12.54 -10.18 -5.22
N ILE A 71 11.25 -9.88 -5.39
CA ILE A 71 10.23 -9.98 -4.32
C ILE A 71 10.18 -11.41 -3.77
N ALA A 72 10.32 -12.41 -4.64
CA ALA A 72 10.36 -13.81 -4.22
C ALA A 72 11.47 -14.12 -3.20
N LYS A 73 12.64 -13.46 -3.27
CA LYS A 73 13.71 -13.60 -2.26
C LYS A 73 13.26 -13.11 -0.88
N VAL A 74 12.55 -11.98 -0.85
CA VAL A 74 11.97 -11.39 0.38
C VAL A 74 10.88 -12.33 0.92
N TRP A 75 10.01 -12.83 0.05
CA TRP A 75 8.96 -13.78 0.41
C TRP A 75 9.51 -15.08 0.99
N GLU A 76 10.59 -15.65 0.42
CA GLU A 76 11.24 -16.84 0.99
C GLU A 76 11.84 -16.56 2.36
N ALA A 77 12.32 -15.34 2.64
CA ALA A 77 12.78 -14.96 3.96
C ALA A 77 11.63 -14.91 4.99
N VAL A 78 10.48 -14.36 4.60
CA VAL A 78 9.26 -14.37 5.42
C VAL A 78 8.81 -15.81 5.71
N LYS A 79 8.69 -16.66 4.70
CA LYS A 79 8.33 -18.07 4.90
C LYS A 79 9.29 -18.82 5.80
N TYR A 80 10.58 -18.51 5.73
CA TYR A 80 11.57 -19.06 6.65
C TYR A 80 11.26 -18.66 8.09
N ARG A 81 10.95 -17.36 8.35
CA ARG A 81 10.61 -16.88 9.70
C ARG A 81 9.35 -17.54 10.23
N GLU A 82 8.29 -17.59 9.40
CA GLU A 82 7.04 -18.25 9.75
C GLU A 82 7.26 -19.70 10.16
N LYS A 83 8.07 -20.44 9.38
CA LYS A 83 8.29 -21.85 9.60
C LYS A 83 9.23 -22.16 10.77
N GLU A 84 10.39 -21.50 10.84
CA GLU A 84 11.45 -21.84 11.78
C GLU A 84 11.28 -21.11 13.14
N HIS A 85 10.56 -19.99 13.17
CA HIS A 85 10.36 -19.17 14.37
C HIS A 85 8.92 -19.08 14.83
N ASN A 86 7.97 -19.68 14.09
CA ASN A 86 6.54 -19.64 14.38
C ASN A 86 6.01 -18.20 14.52
N GLU A 87 6.49 -17.32 13.66
CA GLU A 87 6.06 -15.93 13.58
C GLU A 87 4.91 -15.78 12.58
N GLU A 88 4.12 -14.72 12.73
CA GLU A 88 3.10 -14.32 11.77
C GLU A 88 3.52 -13.04 11.08
N TRP A 89 3.53 -13.04 9.76
CA TRP A 89 3.99 -11.92 8.95
C TRP A 89 2.89 -11.43 8.03
N LEU A 90 2.68 -10.10 8.02
CA LEU A 90 1.89 -9.40 7.01
C LEU A 90 2.82 -8.96 5.88
N VAL A 91 2.51 -9.36 4.66
CA VAL A 91 3.17 -8.89 3.45
C VAL A 91 2.15 -8.13 2.62
N ILE A 92 2.50 -6.92 2.21
CA ILE A 92 1.73 -6.10 1.28
C ILE A 92 2.67 -5.68 0.16
N VAL A 93 2.34 -6.01 -1.07
CA VAL A 93 3.03 -5.57 -2.28
C VAL A 93 2.09 -4.67 -3.05
N LEU A 94 2.55 -3.49 -3.41
CA LEU A 94 1.70 -2.49 -4.08
C LEU A 94 2.52 -1.59 -5.01
N THR A 95 1.84 -0.94 -5.95
CA THR A 95 2.39 0.18 -6.70
C THR A 95 2.03 1.50 -6.03
N ASP A 96 2.89 2.50 -6.17
CA ASP A 96 2.66 3.87 -5.67
C ASP A 96 1.75 4.68 -6.60
N HIS A 97 1.73 4.40 -7.90
CA HIS A 97 0.87 5.05 -8.90
C HIS A 97 0.66 4.17 -10.13
N GLY A 98 -0.23 4.61 -11.01
CA GLY A 98 -0.41 4.06 -12.35
C GLY A 98 0.37 4.85 -13.41
N ARG A 99 -0.05 4.72 -14.69
CA ARG A 99 0.59 5.39 -15.83
C ARG A 99 -0.42 6.26 -16.59
N ASP A 100 0.11 7.23 -17.34
CA ASP A 100 -0.70 7.99 -18.29
C ASP A 100 -1.20 7.11 -19.45
N GLU A 101 -2.04 7.67 -20.31
CA GLU A 101 -2.63 6.94 -21.43
C GLU A 101 -1.60 6.44 -22.47
N LEU A 102 -0.42 7.02 -22.48
CA LEU A 102 0.67 6.63 -23.37
C LEU A 102 1.63 5.61 -22.73
N GLY A 103 1.46 5.37 -21.41
CA GLY A 103 2.27 4.41 -20.66
C GLY A 103 3.66 4.90 -20.24
N TYR A 104 4.00 6.16 -20.52
CA TYR A 104 5.34 6.72 -20.23
C TYR A 104 5.38 7.54 -18.95
N GLY A 105 4.35 8.35 -18.68
CA GLY A 105 4.33 9.30 -17.59
C GLY A 105 3.41 8.89 -16.44
N HIS A 106 3.43 9.68 -15.38
CA HIS A 106 2.54 9.53 -14.22
C HIS A 106 2.24 10.91 -13.59
N GLY A 107 1.49 10.95 -12.47
CA GLY A 107 1.14 12.17 -11.75
C GLY A 107 -0.08 12.90 -12.32
N GLY A 108 -0.72 12.37 -13.38
CA GLY A 108 -1.99 12.85 -13.91
C GLY A 108 -3.18 12.44 -13.02
N GLN A 109 -4.38 12.92 -13.41
CA GLN A 109 -5.64 12.63 -12.70
C GLN A 109 -6.58 11.70 -13.47
N SER A 110 -6.12 11.09 -14.57
CA SER A 110 -6.89 10.06 -15.27
C SER A 110 -7.06 8.82 -14.39
N ASP A 111 -8.09 8.04 -14.65
CA ASP A 111 -8.34 6.80 -13.91
C ASP A 111 -7.14 5.86 -14.01
N ARG A 112 -6.51 5.78 -15.17
CA ARG A 112 -5.32 4.96 -15.38
C ARG A 112 -4.10 5.48 -14.59
N ALA A 113 -3.85 6.80 -14.58
CA ALA A 113 -2.74 7.39 -13.83
C ALA A 113 -2.88 7.22 -12.31
N ARG A 114 -4.11 7.17 -11.82
CA ARG A 114 -4.43 6.96 -10.40
C ARG A 114 -4.62 5.51 -10.01
N ALA A 115 -4.72 4.60 -10.99
CA ALA A 115 -4.93 3.19 -10.71
C ALA A 115 -3.70 2.59 -10.04
N ILE A 116 -3.94 1.88 -8.95
CA ILE A 116 -2.94 1.08 -8.25
C ILE A 116 -3.42 -0.37 -8.16
N TRP A 117 -2.51 -1.27 -7.90
CA TRP A 117 -2.84 -2.62 -7.48
C TRP A 117 -2.16 -2.93 -6.14
N MET A 118 -2.72 -3.86 -5.43
CA MET A 118 -2.20 -4.32 -4.15
C MET A 118 -2.39 -5.83 -4.03
N SER A 119 -1.39 -6.50 -3.47
CA SER A 119 -1.41 -7.93 -3.17
C SER A 119 -1.01 -8.15 -1.72
N THR A 120 -1.57 -9.17 -1.07
CA THR A 120 -1.25 -9.50 0.33
C THR A 120 -1.33 -10.99 0.58
N ASN A 121 -0.61 -11.47 1.59
CA ASN A 121 -0.70 -12.85 2.08
C ASN A 121 -1.83 -13.07 3.10
N LEU A 122 -2.60 -12.03 3.45
CA LEU A 122 -3.72 -12.16 4.37
C LEU A 122 -4.79 -13.12 3.83
N LYS A 123 -5.23 -14.05 4.67
CA LYS A 123 -6.32 -14.98 4.35
C LYS A 123 -7.70 -14.36 4.61
N GLU A 124 -7.77 -13.45 5.56
CA GLU A 124 -9.00 -12.80 6.00
C GLU A 124 -9.00 -11.34 5.58
N VAL A 125 -9.35 -11.08 4.34
CA VAL A 125 -9.61 -9.74 3.83
C VAL A 125 -11.11 -9.47 3.84
N ASN A 126 -11.51 -8.22 4.05
CA ASN A 126 -12.90 -7.78 4.05
C ASN A 126 -13.28 -7.06 2.75
N GLY A 127 -14.51 -6.55 2.68
CA GLY A 127 -15.02 -5.86 1.51
C GLY A 127 -14.22 -4.63 1.05
N GLN A 128 -13.38 -4.05 1.92
CA GLN A 128 -12.48 -2.95 1.54
C GLN A 128 -11.40 -3.39 0.54
N PHE A 129 -10.98 -4.66 0.59
CA PHE A 129 -9.99 -5.19 -0.35
C PHE A 129 -10.56 -5.45 -1.75
N ALA A 130 -11.88 -5.46 -1.90
CA ALA A 130 -12.52 -5.63 -3.19
C ALA A 130 -12.41 -4.34 -4.03
N GLU A 131 -12.09 -4.47 -5.32
CA GLU A 131 -12.09 -3.33 -6.25
C GLU A 131 -13.47 -2.64 -6.31
N PRO A 132 -13.51 -1.35 -6.45
CA PRO A 132 -12.50 -0.30 -6.59
C PRO A 132 -12.21 0.47 -5.28
N TYR A 133 -12.39 -0.12 -4.13
CA TYR A 133 -12.44 0.60 -2.83
C TYR A 133 -11.09 0.71 -2.15
N LEU A 134 -10.10 -0.05 -2.59
CA LEU A 134 -8.78 -0.10 -2.00
C LEU A 134 -7.95 1.14 -2.36
N SER A 135 -7.27 1.72 -1.38
CA SER A 135 -6.37 2.86 -1.56
C SER A 135 -5.09 2.73 -0.72
N HIS A 136 -4.08 3.55 -1.00
CA HIS A 136 -2.86 3.62 -0.18
C HIS A 136 -3.16 3.98 1.28
N ALA A 137 -4.19 4.79 1.52
CA ALA A 137 -4.59 5.19 2.86
C ALA A 137 -4.98 3.98 3.73
N ASP A 138 -5.37 2.86 3.12
CA ASP A 138 -5.81 1.64 3.82
C ASP A 138 -4.64 0.81 4.38
N VAL A 139 -3.41 1.05 3.92
CA VAL A 139 -2.21 0.29 4.33
C VAL A 139 -1.92 0.49 5.81
N ASN A 140 -1.82 1.75 6.26
CA ASN A 140 -1.48 2.06 7.65
C ASN A 140 -2.51 1.50 8.66
N PRO A 141 -3.83 1.72 8.51
CA PRO A 141 -4.83 1.11 9.40
C PRO A 141 -4.78 -0.41 9.40
N THR A 142 -4.43 -1.03 8.26
CA THR A 142 -4.29 -2.48 8.17
C THR A 142 -3.09 -2.99 8.96
N ILE A 143 -1.94 -2.34 8.84
CA ILE A 143 -0.74 -2.65 9.62
C ILE A 143 -1.04 -2.50 11.11
N CYS A 144 -1.62 -1.36 11.53
CA CYS A 144 -1.97 -1.12 12.92
C CYS A 144 -2.88 -2.23 13.49
N LYS A 145 -3.90 -2.62 12.74
CA LYS A 145 -4.83 -3.66 13.16
C LYS A 145 -4.18 -5.03 13.21
N PHE A 146 -3.34 -5.39 12.24
CA PHE A 146 -2.60 -6.64 12.21
C PHE A 146 -1.65 -6.76 13.40
N MET A 147 -0.95 -5.68 13.73
CA MET A 147 -0.02 -5.61 14.87
C MET A 147 -0.70 -5.41 16.23
N GLY A 148 -2.03 -5.27 16.28
CA GLY A 148 -2.78 -5.07 17.50
C GLY A 148 -2.58 -3.70 18.14
N PHE A 149 -2.20 -2.68 17.38
CA PHE A 149 -2.07 -1.32 17.89
C PHE A 149 -3.44 -0.66 18.11
N GLU A 150 -3.63 -0.07 19.27
CA GLU A 150 -4.76 0.83 19.53
C GLU A 150 -4.45 2.21 18.95
N VAL A 151 -5.09 2.55 17.84
CA VAL A 151 -4.97 3.88 17.24
C VAL A 151 -5.81 4.86 18.05
N PRO A 152 -5.23 5.97 18.58
CA PRO A 152 -6.00 7.01 19.25
C PRO A 152 -7.16 7.51 18.39
N ARG A 153 -8.31 7.77 19.01
CA ARG A 153 -9.56 8.09 18.32
C ARG A 153 -9.46 9.32 17.42
N ASP A 154 -8.75 10.35 17.87
CA ASP A 154 -8.48 11.57 17.10
C ASP A 154 -7.69 11.28 15.81
N LEU A 155 -6.64 10.46 15.89
CA LEU A 155 -5.88 10.03 14.73
C LEU A 155 -6.70 9.11 13.80
N ALA A 156 -7.52 8.22 14.37
CA ALA A 156 -8.40 7.36 13.58
C ALA A 156 -9.44 8.16 12.79
N PHE A 157 -9.92 9.29 13.31
CA PHE A 157 -10.86 10.18 12.62
C PHE A 157 -10.19 11.09 11.58
N GLU A 158 -8.88 11.34 11.70
CA GLU A 158 -8.12 12.08 10.68
C GLU A 158 -7.71 11.19 9.49
N SER A 159 -7.77 9.86 9.65
CA SER A 159 -7.39 8.91 8.61
C SER A 159 -8.53 8.70 7.60
N ASP A 160 -8.27 8.92 6.33
CA ASP A 160 -9.19 8.59 5.24
C ASP A 160 -9.23 7.09 4.94
N GLY A 161 -8.21 6.35 5.37
CA GLY A 161 -8.07 4.93 5.14
C GLY A 161 -8.78 4.05 6.16
N SER A 162 -8.92 2.81 5.79
CA SER A 162 -9.60 1.79 6.59
C SER A 162 -8.93 0.44 6.44
N SER A 163 -8.81 -0.31 7.55
CA SER A 163 -8.22 -1.64 7.49
C SER A 163 -9.01 -2.58 6.57
N PHE A 164 -8.31 -3.28 5.70
CA PHE A 164 -8.85 -4.38 4.91
C PHE A 164 -8.63 -5.76 5.55
N TYR A 165 -8.00 -5.82 6.74
CA TYR A 165 -7.79 -7.04 7.51
C TYR A 165 -8.93 -7.33 8.47
N GLY A 166 -9.39 -8.57 8.46
CA GLY A 166 -10.43 -9.08 9.37
C GLY A 166 -11.82 -8.46 9.15
N PRO A 167 -12.80 -8.83 9.99
CA PRO A 167 -14.19 -8.40 9.82
C PRO A 167 -14.33 -6.88 9.94
N ARG A 168 -15.28 -6.34 9.17
CA ARG A 168 -15.66 -4.94 9.15
C ARG A 168 -17.17 -4.80 8.96
N ASP A 169 -17.77 -3.84 9.63
CA ASP A 169 -19.21 -3.62 9.53
C ASP A 169 -19.58 -2.78 8.31
N ILE A 170 -18.84 -1.69 8.06
CA ILE A 170 -19.11 -0.75 6.97
C ILE A 170 -17.81 -0.41 6.20
N TYR A 171 -17.93 -0.12 4.91
CA TYR A 171 -16.84 0.29 4.02
C TYR A 171 -17.37 1.20 2.91
N ASP A 172 -16.49 1.77 2.08
CA ASP A 172 -16.82 2.68 0.98
C ASP A 172 -17.66 3.87 1.47
N LEU A 173 -17.18 4.55 2.53
CA LEU A 173 -17.81 5.77 3.01
C LEU A 173 -17.58 6.89 2.00
N GLN A 174 -18.66 7.45 1.48
CA GLN A 174 -18.64 8.57 0.54
C GLN A 174 -19.48 9.72 1.07
N SER A 175 -19.06 10.94 0.73
CA SER A 175 -19.81 12.16 1.03
C SER A 175 -20.05 12.99 -0.22
N HIS A 176 -21.27 13.48 -0.38
CA HIS A 176 -21.66 14.34 -1.49
C HIS A 176 -22.39 15.59 -0.97
N ASN A 177 -21.99 16.76 -1.44
CA ASN A 177 -22.69 18.01 -1.14
C ASN A 177 -23.82 18.23 -2.13
N TYR A 178 -25.03 18.35 -1.63
CA TYR A 178 -26.22 18.64 -2.43
C TYR A 178 -27.17 19.56 -1.67
N ASP A 179 -27.54 20.70 -2.25
CA ASP A 179 -28.53 21.67 -1.71
C ASP A 179 -28.25 22.04 -0.22
N ASN A 180 -27.00 22.45 0.08
CA ASN A 180 -26.52 22.78 1.43
C ASN A 180 -26.64 21.63 2.45
N LYS A 181 -26.75 20.40 1.99
CA LYS A 181 -26.76 19.19 2.79
C LYS A 181 -25.59 18.30 2.41
N VAL A 182 -25.06 17.59 3.40
CA VAL A 182 -24.09 16.52 3.16
C VAL A 182 -24.85 15.21 3.15
N MET A 183 -24.82 14.52 2.02
CA MET A 183 -25.31 13.16 1.89
C MET A 183 -24.15 12.20 2.15
N LEU A 184 -24.37 11.22 3.01
CA LEU A 184 -23.41 10.14 3.28
C LEU A 184 -23.97 8.85 2.72
N SER A 185 -23.11 8.08 2.09
CA SER A 185 -23.40 6.70 1.68
C SER A 185 -22.26 5.78 2.08
N TRP A 186 -22.57 4.54 2.37
CA TRP A 186 -21.61 3.49 2.69
C TRP A 186 -22.16 2.13 2.31
N LYS A 187 -21.30 1.13 2.26
CA LYS A 187 -21.67 -0.27 2.10
C LYS A 187 -21.58 -1.01 3.44
N VAL A 188 -22.40 -2.03 3.58
CA VAL A 188 -22.42 -2.91 4.76
C VAL A 188 -21.91 -4.28 4.34
N ASP A 189 -20.87 -4.78 5.02
CA ASP A 189 -20.30 -6.09 4.76
C ASP A 189 -21.06 -7.18 5.56
N GLN A 190 -20.99 -7.12 6.89
CA GLN A 190 -21.64 -8.12 7.76
C GLN A 190 -22.45 -7.50 8.91
N GLY A 191 -22.41 -6.19 9.06
CA GLY A 191 -22.92 -5.51 10.23
C GLY A 191 -24.46 -5.52 10.34
N LYS A 192 -24.93 -5.73 11.54
CA LYS A 192 -26.31 -5.41 11.97
C LYS A 192 -26.22 -4.42 13.11
N GLY A 193 -26.79 -3.24 12.94
CA GLY A 193 -26.76 -2.25 14.03
C GLY A 193 -26.97 -0.83 13.52
N ASN A 194 -26.57 0.12 14.35
CA ASN A 194 -26.65 1.55 14.06
C ASN A 194 -25.27 2.09 13.68
N ALA A 195 -25.20 2.84 12.59
CA ALA A 195 -24.02 3.65 12.30
C ALA A 195 -24.06 4.93 13.12
N ARG A 196 -22.94 5.28 13.75
CA ARG A 196 -22.77 6.57 14.42
C ARG A 196 -22.00 7.51 13.50
N VAL A 197 -22.60 8.64 13.18
CA VAL A 197 -22.01 9.68 12.35
C VAL A 197 -21.43 10.77 13.25
N PHE A 198 -20.17 11.11 13.04
CA PHE A 198 -19.51 12.24 13.70
C PHE A 198 -19.30 13.36 12.69
N ARG A 199 -19.44 14.59 13.16
CA ARG A 199 -19.30 15.80 12.38
C ARG A 199 -18.38 16.78 13.08
N ALA A 200 -17.39 17.33 12.36
CA ALA A 200 -16.51 18.39 12.85
C ALA A 200 -16.46 19.54 11.82
N ARG A 201 -16.02 20.72 12.27
CA ARG A 201 -15.79 21.88 11.37
C ARG A 201 -14.41 21.85 10.70
N ASP A 202 -13.51 21.07 11.24
CA ASP A 202 -12.15 20.83 10.75
C ASP A 202 -11.79 19.34 10.96
N ASN A 203 -10.66 18.91 10.43
CA ASN A 203 -10.16 17.54 10.60
C ASN A 203 -9.48 17.30 11.96
N LYS A 204 -9.57 18.24 12.89
CA LYS A 204 -8.97 18.11 14.21
C LYS A 204 -10.03 17.73 15.22
N PHE A 205 -10.10 16.46 15.54
CA PHE A 205 -10.91 15.95 16.64
C PHE A 205 -10.15 16.13 17.96
N ALA A 206 -9.93 17.39 18.38
CA ALA A 206 -9.19 17.69 19.60
C ALA A 206 -9.82 17.03 20.82
N GLN A 207 -8.98 16.57 21.76
CA GLN A 207 -9.43 16.03 23.04
C GLN A 207 -10.39 17.01 23.72
N GLY A 208 -11.63 16.59 23.98
CA GLY A 208 -12.64 17.38 24.64
C GLY A 208 -13.72 17.99 23.74
N GLN A 209 -13.68 17.81 22.43
CA GLN A 209 -14.85 18.08 21.58
C GLN A 209 -15.96 17.08 21.94
N LYS A 210 -17.13 17.62 22.34
CA LYS A 210 -18.30 16.79 22.57
C LYS A 210 -18.80 16.26 21.25
N ASP A 211 -19.11 14.98 21.22
CA ASP A 211 -19.85 14.35 20.13
C ASP A 211 -21.22 15.05 20.00
N ASP A 212 -21.50 15.71 18.88
CA ASP A 212 -22.81 16.25 18.52
C ASP A 212 -23.68 15.16 17.88
#